data_b5a9aeca6e8a7884b07360a5926d0b1f
#
_entry.id   b5a9aeca6e8a7884b07360a5926d0b1f
#
_cell.length_a   1.000
_cell.length_b   1.000
_cell.length_c   1.000
_cell.angle_alpha   90.00
_cell.angle_beta   90.00
_cell.angle_gamma   90.00
#
_symmetry.space_group_name_H-M   'P 1'
#
loop_
_entity.id
_entity.type
_entity.pdbx_description
1 polymer ?
#
loop_
_entity_poly.entity_id
_entity_poly.type
_entity_poly.pdbx_seq_one_letter_code
_entity_poly.pdbx_strand_id
1 'polypeptide(L)'
;VEFIMKKSFFIVGLLSLLTFFSCQNEENVYYSCDEAEDAWVKENLSSIRKMETTEWFSISEKLKLPVYRAFSLEQKQSVWMEKLEDVMMNNEWKTEEIEHLQQLYDALSMHSEWLIPNTEKAEEDFDAFKIFTYKWLAFAQKELGWSNDLLSAIVGTANRIKIMNGIALIEFSNGLNGVKNRSEFTCNCNSSNVIWTTCSTSNCITRSCSTTNGGCGFLGSDGCDGLCSK
;
A
#
# COMPACT_ATOMS: atom_id res chain seq x y z
N VAL A 1 58.21 -26.49 -22.13
CA VAL A 1 56.91 -25.91 -22.55
C VAL A 1 55.75 -26.57 -21.82
N GLU A 2 55.91 -27.02 -20.54
CA GLU A 2 54.86 -27.76 -19.79
C GLU A 2 54.50 -27.17 -18.41
N PHE A 3 54.82 -25.90 -18.16
CA PHE A 3 54.63 -25.35 -16.81
C PHE A 3 53.60 -24.20 -16.69
N ILE A 4 52.90 -23.83 -17.76
CA ILE A 4 51.97 -22.68 -17.75
C ILE A 4 50.47 -23.10 -17.74
N MET A 5 50.14 -24.35 -17.92
CA MET A 5 48.71 -24.77 -18.02
C MET A 5 48.04 -25.21 -16.72
N LYS A 6 48.75 -25.23 -15.58
CA LYS A 6 48.13 -25.68 -14.30
C LYS A 6 47.64 -24.57 -13.36
N LYS A 7 47.83 -23.28 -13.68
CA LYS A 7 47.37 -22.17 -12.84
C LYS A 7 46.05 -21.53 -13.26
N SER A 8 45.56 -21.83 -14.44
CA SER A 8 44.33 -21.20 -14.96
C SER A 8 43.02 -21.86 -14.47
N PHE A 9 43.06 -23.11 -14.02
CA PHE A 9 41.85 -23.82 -13.57
C PHE A 9 41.45 -23.54 -12.11
N PHE A 10 42.32 -22.95 -11.31
CA PHE A 10 42.02 -22.66 -9.90
C PHE A 10 41.32 -21.31 -9.69
N ILE A 11 41.35 -20.39 -10.66
CA ILE A 11 40.75 -19.05 -10.54
C ILE A 11 39.30 -19.08 -10.98
N VAL A 12 38.88 -19.98 -11.87
CA VAL A 12 37.47 -20.08 -12.32
C VAL A 12 36.56 -20.74 -11.27
N GLY A 13 37.11 -21.58 -10.39
CA GLY A 13 36.36 -22.24 -9.32
C GLY A 13 36.04 -21.34 -8.13
N LEU A 14 36.72 -20.20 -7.95
CA LEU A 14 36.53 -19.33 -6.79
C LEU A 14 35.53 -18.18 -7.05
N LEU A 15 35.20 -17.89 -8.31
CA LEU A 15 34.23 -16.84 -8.66
C LEU A 15 32.76 -17.33 -8.64
N SER A 16 32.52 -18.64 -8.58
CA SER A 16 31.16 -19.21 -8.57
C SER A 16 30.56 -19.36 -7.17
N LEU A 17 31.28 -18.99 -6.11
CA LEU A 17 30.86 -19.16 -4.71
C LEU A 17 30.33 -17.86 -4.06
N LEU A 18 30.26 -16.73 -4.79
CA LEU A 18 29.86 -15.43 -4.23
C LEU A 18 28.41 -15.02 -4.57
N THR A 19 27.59 -15.90 -5.16
CA THR A 19 26.23 -15.52 -5.58
C THR A 19 25.11 -16.03 -4.66
N PHE A 20 25.41 -16.52 -3.45
CA PHE A 20 24.37 -17.11 -2.57
C PHE A 20 24.15 -16.41 -1.23
N PHE A 21 24.54 -15.15 -1.06
CA PHE A 21 24.21 -14.42 0.16
C PHE A 21 23.46 -13.12 -0.15
N SER A 22 22.29 -13.21 -0.73
CA SER A 22 21.24 -12.21 -0.58
C SER A 22 19.98 -12.88 -0.05
N CYS A 23 20.08 -13.64 1.03
CA CYS A 23 18.96 -13.82 1.94
C CYS A 23 18.94 -12.56 2.82
N GLN A 24 18.23 -11.53 2.38
CA GLN A 24 17.74 -10.53 3.33
C GLN A 24 16.88 -11.30 4.34
N ASN A 25 17.09 -11.03 5.62
CA ASN A 25 16.29 -11.57 6.71
C ASN A 25 14.81 -11.12 6.54
N GLU A 26 14.04 -11.84 5.76
CA GLU A 26 12.57 -11.68 5.67
C GLU A 26 11.86 -12.20 6.94
N GLU A 27 12.60 -12.75 7.89
CA GLU A 27 12.07 -13.37 9.12
C GLU A 27 11.29 -12.39 10.04
N ASN A 28 11.47 -11.08 9.87
CA ASN A 28 10.84 -10.06 10.71
C ASN A 28 9.81 -9.18 9.98
N VAL A 29 9.45 -9.51 8.74
CA VAL A 29 8.41 -8.77 8.01
C VAL A 29 7.06 -9.40 8.27
N TYR A 30 6.10 -8.56 8.70
CA TYR A 30 4.71 -8.97 8.93
C TYR A 30 3.78 -8.32 7.92
N TYR A 31 3.01 -9.16 7.24
CA TYR A 31 2.05 -8.75 6.23
C TYR A 31 0.63 -8.65 6.77
N SER A 32 0.33 -9.28 7.90
CA SER A 32 -0.94 -9.18 8.61
C SER A 32 -0.76 -9.29 10.12
N CYS A 33 -1.70 -8.71 10.88
CA CYS A 33 -1.86 -8.99 12.31
C CYS A 33 -2.59 -10.32 12.56
N ASP A 34 -3.15 -10.95 11.54
CA ASP A 34 -3.68 -12.32 11.59
C ASP A 34 -2.58 -13.29 11.18
N GLU A 35 -2.23 -14.23 12.08
CA GLU A 35 -1.13 -15.17 11.87
C GLU A 35 -1.35 -16.09 10.66
N ALA A 36 -2.61 -16.49 10.40
CA ALA A 36 -2.91 -17.36 9.27
C ALA A 36 -2.79 -16.62 7.93
N GLU A 37 -3.20 -15.34 7.87
CA GLU A 37 -3.01 -14.49 6.69
C GLU A 37 -1.54 -14.20 6.45
N ASP A 38 -0.79 -13.89 7.50
CA ASP A 38 0.65 -13.62 7.42
C ASP A 38 1.41 -14.85 6.90
N ALA A 39 1.12 -16.03 7.46
CA ALA A 39 1.71 -17.29 7.01
C ALA A 39 1.36 -17.57 5.55
N TRP A 40 0.09 -17.40 5.16
CA TRP A 40 -0.33 -17.61 3.78
C TRP A 40 0.42 -16.69 2.80
N VAL A 41 0.59 -15.40 3.14
CA VAL A 41 1.35 -14.47 2.29
C VAL A 41 2.80 -14.90 2.17
N LYS A 42 3.45 -15.28 3.27
CA LYS A 42 4.86 -15.76 3.27
C LYS A 42 5.03 -17.00 2.40
N GLU A 43 4.12 -17.95 2.46
CA GLU A 43 4.14 -19.16 1.63
C GLU A 43 3.91 -18.85 0.14
N ASN A 44 3.18 -17.79 -0.21
CA ASN A 44 2.81 -17.43 -1.58
C ASN A 44 3.60 -16.24 -2.15
N LEU A 45 4.65 -15.74 -1.49
CA LEU A 45 5.40 -14.55 -1.89
C LEU A 45 5.84 -14.56 -3.35
N SER A 46 6.34 -15.70 -3.83
CA SER A 46 6.84 -15.82 -5.20
C SER A 46 5.74 -15.64 -6.26
N SER A 47 4.52 -16.04 -5.96
CA SER A 47 3.34 -15.84 -6.81
C SER A 47 2.82 -14.40 -6.69
N ILE A 48 2.78 -13.87 -5.47
CA ILE A 48 2.35 -12.50 -5.20
C ILE A 48 3.25 -11.49 -5.93
N ARG A 49 4.56 -11.69 -5.94
CA ARG A 49 5.52 -10.83 -6.66
C ARG A 49 5.38 -10.84 -8.19
N LYS A 50 4.56 -11.75 -8.74
CA LYS A 50 4.25 -11.84 -10.17
C LYS A 50 2.79 -11.49 -10.47
N MET A 51 2.00 -11.20 -9.45
CA MET A 51 0.58 -10.91 -9.58
C MET A 51 0.36 -9.59 -10.32
N GLU A 52 -0.55 -9.61 -11.29
CA GLU A 52 -0.97 -8.42 -12.01
C GLU A 52 -2.01 -7.62 -11.20
N THR A 53 -2.11 -6.31 -11.46
CA THR A 53 -3.03 -5.41 -10.78
C THR A 53 -4.49 -5.88 -10.87
N THR A 54 -4.92 -6.32 -12.05
CA THR A 54 -6.28 -6.84 -12.30
C THR A 54 -6.59 -8.09 -11.49
N GLU A 55 -5.62 -8.96 -11.28
CA GLU A 55 -5.74 -10.15 -10.44
C GLU A 55 -5.92 -9.74 -8.98
N TRP A 56 -5.11 -8.78 -8.49
CA TRP A 56 -5.22 -8.27 -7.14
C TRP A 56 -6.60 -7.65 -6.84
N PHE A 57 -7.19 -6.90 -7.77
CA PHE A 57 -8.53 -6.36 -7.58
C PHE A 57 -9.59 -7.46 -7.43
N SER A 58 -9.33 -8.67 -7.90
CA SER A 58 -10.27 -9.80 -7.88
C SER A 58 -10.09 -10.74 -6.70
N ILE A 59 -9.01 -10.65 -5.93
CA ILE A 59 -8.79 -11.55 -4.78
C ILE A 59 -9.74 -11.27 -3.62
N SER A 60 -9.83 -12.23 -2.71
CA SER A 60 -10.61 -12.11 -1.47
C SER A 60 -10.21 -10.88 -0.66
N GLU A 61 -11.19 -10.12 -0.17
CA GLU A 61 -10.96 -8.93 0.68
C GLU A 61 -10.07 -9.22 1.87
N LYS A 62 -10.21 -10.41 2.46
CA LYS A 62 -9.39 -10.86 3.58
C LYS A 62 -7.90 -10.83 3.29
N LEU A 63 -7.51 -11.13 2.06
CA LEU A 63 -6.12 -11.22 1.62
C LEU A 63 -5.63 -9.96 0.89
N LYS A 64 -6.52 -9.04 0.49
CA LYS A 64 -6.14 -7.86 -0.30
C LYS A 64 -5.04 -7.03 0.36
N LEU A 65 -5.26 -6.62 1.59
CA LEU A 65 -4.29 -5.78 2.29
C LEU A 65 -2.99 -6.53 2.63
N PRO A 66 -3.02 -7.77 3.15
CA PRO A 66 -1.80 -8.57 3.32
C PRO A 66 -1.00 -8.75 2.03
N VAL A 67 -1.67 -9.06 0.91
CA VAL A 67 -1.02 -9.20 -0.41
C VAL A 67 -0.44 -7.87 -0.90
N TYR A 68 -1.18 -6.76 -0.77
CA TYR A 68 -0.67 -5.42 -1.11
C TYR A 68 0.63 -5.08 -0.36
N ARG A 69 0.74 -5.44 0.92
CA ARG A 69 1.96 -5.22 1.70
C ARG A 69 3.15 -6.00 1.16
N ALA A 70 2.91 -7.17 0.59
CA ALA A 70 3.93 -8.02 -0.01
C ALA A 70 4.33 -7.59 -1.44
N PHE A 71 3.61 -6.68 -2.06
CA PHE A 71 3.92 -6.18 -3.39
C PHE A 71 5.27 -5.48 -3.47
N SER A 72 5.91 -5.58 -4.63
CA SER A 72 7.05 -4.72 -4.97
C SER A 72 6.60 -3.26 -5.09
N LEU A 73 7.56 -2.35 -5.11
CA LEU A 73 7.28 -0.92 -5.27
C LEU A 73 6.56 -0.64 -6.60
N GLU A 74 6.97 -1.28 -7.67
CA GLU A 74 6.36 -1.16 -8.99
C GLU A 74 4.91 -1.67 -9.00
N GLN A 75 4.63 -2.78 -8.32
CA GLN A 75 3.27 -3.31 -8.18
C GLN A 75 2.38 -2.35 -7.38
N LYS A 76 2.88 -1.81 -6.26
CA LYS A 76 2.17 -0.80 -5.47
C LYS A 76 1.86 0.45 -6.29
N GLN A 77 2.85 0.95 -7.05
CA GLN A 77 2.65 2.09 -7.93
C GLN A 77 1.58 1.80 -8.98
N SER A 78 1.66 0.66 -9.66
CA SER A 78 0.66 0.27 -10.67
C SER A 78 -0.76 0.23 -10.10
N VAL A 79 -0.93 -0.34 -8.90
CA VAL A 79 -2.24 -0.39 -8.21
C VAL A 79 -2.77 1.01 -7.94
N TRP A 80 -1.96 1.92 -7.41
CA TRP A 80 -2.40 3.29 -7.12
C TRP A 80 -2.65 4.11 -8.38
N MET A 81 -1.81 3.97 -9.41
CA MET A 81 -2.00 4.67 -10.68
C MET A 81 -3.30 4.23 -11.35
N GLU A 82 -3.56 2.91 -11.46
CA GLU A 82 -4.80 2.38 -12.03
C GLU A 82 -6.03 2.82 -11.23
N LYS A 83 -5.94 2.83 -9.89
CA LYS A 83 -7.02 3.34 -9.05
C LYS A 83 -7.31 4.81 -9.29
N LEU A 84 -6.29 5.66 -9.33
CA LEU A 84 -6.47 7.11 -9.51
C LEU A 84 -7.02 7.42 -10.90
N GLU A 85 -6.60 6.70 -11.94
CA GLU A 85 -7.19 6.79 -13.28
C GLU A 85 -8.68 6.43 -13.23
N ASP A 86 -9.03 5.30 -12.61
CA ASP A 86 -10.42 4.87 -12.44
C ASP A 86 -11.26 5.92 -11.68
N VAL A 87 -10.71 6.49 -10.61
CA VAL A 87 -11.36 7.55 -9.83
C VAL A 87 -11.64 8.79 -10.69
N MET A 88 -10.69 9.24 -11.49
CA MET A 88 -10.84 10.41 -12.35
C MET A 88 -11.82 10.15 -13.51
N MET A 89 -11.80 8.95 -14.10
CA MET A 89 -12.57 8.63 -15.31
C MET A 89 -14.01 8.21 -15.03
N ASN A 90 -14.27 7.53 -13.92
CA ASN A 90 -15.54 6.86 -13.65
C ASN A 90 -16.43 7.55 -12.60
N ASN A 91 -16.10 8.79 -12.23
CA ASN A 91 -16.89 9.60 -11.31
C ASN A 91 -17.11 11.00 -11.86
N GLU A 92 -18.16 11.68 -11.38
CA GLU A 92 -18.46 13.05 -11.75
C GLU A 92 -17.66 14.02 -10.86
N TRP A 93 -16.74 14.75 -11.48
CA TRP A 93 -15.88 15.71 -10.81
C TRP A 93 -16.02 17.10 -11.45
N LYS A 94 -15.82 18.14 -10.65
CA LYS A 94 -15.57 19.49 -11.17
C LYS A 94 -14.15 19.58 -11.72
N THR A 95 -13.87 20.59 -12.53
CA THR A 95 -12.56 20.79 -13.14
C THR A 95 -11.46 20.89 -12.09
N GLU A 96 -11.68 21.68 -11.04
CA GLU A 96 -10.69 21.86 -9.96
C GLU A 96 -10.44 20.57 -9.17
N GLU A 97 -11.44 19.70 -9.05
CA GLU A 97 -11.32 18.40 -8.37
C GLU A 97 -10.49 17.42 -9.21
N ILE A 98 -10.70 17.40 -10.55
CA ILE A 98 -9.88 16.61 -11.47
C ILE A 98 -8.42 17.10 -11.44
N GLU A 99 -8.19 18.42 -11.52
CA GLU A 99 -6.85 18.98 -11.44
C GLU A 99 -6.14 18.62 -10.14
N HIS A 100 -6.87 18.56 -9.03
CA HIS A 100 -6.33 18.17 -7.74
C HIS A 100 -5.99 16.66 -7.66
N LEU A 101 -6.84 15.80 -8.24
CA LEU A 101 -6.54 14.36 -8.39
C LEU A 101 -5.34 14.14 -9.32
N GLN A 102 -5.25 14.91 -10.41
CA GLN A 102 -4.12 14.85 -11.34
C GLN A 102 -2.79 15.20 -10.65
N GLN A 103 -2.77 16.19 -9.75
CA GLN A 103 -1.58 16.51 -8.96
C GLN A 103 -1.09 15.32 -8.14
N LEU A 104 -2.01 14.54 -7.55
CA LEU A 104 -1.64 13.33 -6.81
C LEU A 104 -1.10 12.25 -7.75
N TYR A 105 -1.75 12.06 -8.88
CA TYR A 105 -1.33 11.11 -9.90
C TYR A 105 0.08 11.43 -10.42
N ASP A 106 0.32 12.69 -10.79
CA ASP A 106 1.61 13.15 -11.28
C ASP A 106 2.70 13.01 -10.22
N ALA A 107 2.38 13.34 -8.96
CA ALA A 107 3.31 13.18 -7.86
C ALA A 107 3.71 11.71 -7.67
N LEU A 108 2.74 10.78 -7.70
CA LEU A 108 3.04 9.34 -7.57
C LEU A 108 3.77 8.77 -8.78
N SER A 109 3.55 9.32 -9.98
CA SER A 109 4.29 8.91 -11.17
C SER A 109 5.78 9.25 -11.08
N MET A 110 6.11 10.37 -10.40
CA MET A 110 7.49 10.86 -10.21
C MET A 110 8.15 10.33 -8.94
N HIS A 111 7.37 9.98 -7.92
CA HIS A 111 7.81 9.66 -6.56
C HIS A 111 7.24 8.33 -6.09
N SER A 112 7.59 7.24 -6.77
CA SER A 112 7.16 5.90 -6.36
C SER A 112 7.64 5.52 -4.96
N GLU A 113 8.79 6.06 -4.51
CA GLU A 113 9.35 5.89 -3.17
C GLU A 113 8.39 6.34 -2.05
N TRP A 114 7.38 7.15 -2.34
CA TRP A 114 6.36 7.52 -1.37
C TRP A 114 5.45 6.34 -0.95
N LEU A 115 5.44 5.26 -1.73
CA LEU A 115 4.71 4.02 -1.42
C LEU A 115 5.52 3.03 -0.57
N ILE A 116 6.78 3.35 -0.28
CA ILE A 116 7.58 2.63 0.71
C ILE A 116 7.03 2.95 2.11
N PRO A 117 7.07 2.01 3.07
CA PRO A 117 6.70 2.29 4.46
C PRO A 117 7.47 3.49 5.03
N ASN A 118 6.80 4.35 5.80
CA ASN A 118 7.42 5.55 6.36
C ASN A 118 8.66 5.27 7.21
N THR A 119 8.72 4.09 7.84
CA THR A 119 9.88 3.63 8.62
C THR A 119 11.09 3.27 7.78
N GLU A 120 10.91 3.09 6.46
CA GLU A 120 11.97 2.69 5.52
C GLU A 120 12.38 3.83 4.57
N LYS A 121 11.63 4.97 4.59
CA LYS A 121 11.95 6.12 3.76
C LYS A 121 13.24 6.80 4.23
N ALA A 122 14.03 7.30 3.29
CA ALA A 122 15.07 8.29 3.61
C ALA A 122 14.42 9.54 4.23
N GLU A 123 15.14 10.23 5.12
CA GLU A 123 14.62 11.39 5.85
C GLU A 123 14.13 12.50 4.89
N GLU A 124 14.88 12.74 3.83
CA GLU A 124 14.57 13.71 2.79
C GLU A 124 13.26 13.38 2.07
N ASP A 125 13.06 12.12 1.66
CA ASP A 125 11.85 11.64 1.00
C ASP A 125 10.65 11.68 1.94
N PHE A 126 10.86 11.35 3.21
CA PHE A 126 9.83 11.40 4.23
C PHE A 126 9.32 12.82 4.47
N ASP A 127 10.21 13.80 4.56
CA ASP A 127 9.83 15.20 4.76
C ASP A 127 9.12 15.76 3.52
N ALA A 128 9.61 15.46 2.32
CA ALA A 128 8.96 15.85 1.07
C ALA A 128 7.53 15.26 0.98
N PHE A 129 7.38 13.97 1.29
CA PHE A 129 6.10 13.29 1.35
C PHE A 129 5.13 13.92 2.36
N LYS A 130 5.59 14.22 3.57
CA LYS A 130 4.77 14.87 4.62
C LYS A 130 4.29 16.25 4.20
N ILE A 131 5.17 17.06 3.61
CA ILE A 131 4.82 18.40 3.13
C ILE A 131 3.79 18.31 2.01
N PHE A 132 3.97 17.41 1.06
CA PHE A 132 3.00 17.19 -0.02
C PHE A 132 1.65 16.75 0.56
N THR A 133 1.64 15.71 1.38
CA THR A 133 0.42 15.16 2.00
C THR A 133 -0.36 16.23 2.74
N TYR A 134 0.31 17.01 3.58
CA TYR A 134 -0.33 18.10 4.33
C TYR A 134 -0.98 19.13 3.42
N LYS A 135 -0.26 19.59 2.40
CA LYS A 135 -0.77 20.61 1.46
C LYS A 135 -1.93 20.09 0.62
N TRP A 136 -1.80 18.87 0.10
CA TRP A 136 -2.81 18.23 -0.72
C TRP A 136 -4.11 18.03 0.07
N LEU A 137 -4.02 17.51 1.29
CA LEU A 137 -5.19 17.32 2.17
C LEU A 137 -5.83 18.64 2.60
N ALA A 138 -5.02 19.62 2.97
CA ALA A 138 -5.53 20.93 3.39
C ALA A 138 -6.31 21.62 2.25
N PHE A 139 -5.84 21.53 1.01
CA PHE A 139 -6.53 22.06 -0.16
C PHE A 139 -7.85 21.32 -0.40
N ALA A 140 -7.81 19.98 -0.42
CA ALA A 140 -8.98 19.16 -0.63
C ALA A 140 -10.10 19.46 0.40
N GLN A 141 -9.77 19.63 1.66
CA GLN A 141 -10.73 19.92 2.72
C GLN A 141 -11.24 21.36 2.69
N LYS A 142 -10.35 22.34 2.52
CA LYS A 142 -10.68 23.76 2.67
C LYS A 142 -11.26 24.38 1.39
N GLU A 143 -10.67 24.07 0.25
CA GLU A 143 -11.04 24.68 -1.03
C GLU A 143 -12.06 23.83 -1.79
N LEU A 144 -11.90 22.48 -1.81
CA LEU A 144 -12.82 21.59 -2.51
C LEU A 144 -13.99 21.10 -1.63
N GLY A 145 -13.88 21.27 -0.31
CA GLY A 145 -14.91 20.84 0.63
C GLY A 145 -15.04 19.31 0.75
N TRP A 146 -14.00 18.57 0.42
CA TRP A 146 -14.05 17.11 0.49
C TRP A 146 -14.16 16.61 1.93
N SER A 147 -15.06 15.68 2.13
CA SER A 147 -15.26 15.04 3.44
C SER A 147 -14.11 14.08 3.77
N ASN A 148 -13.93 13.80 5.06
CA ASN A 148 -12.96 12.78 5.50
C ASN A 148 -13.28 11.40 4.93
N ASP A 149 -14.55 11.06 4.74
CA ASP A 149 -14.97 9.79 4.15
C ASP A 149 -14.51 9.69 2.68
N LEU A 150 -14.66 10.79 1.90
CA LEU A 150 -14.18 10.84 0.52
C LEU A 150 -12.65 10.76 0.46
N LEU A 151 -11.97 11.53 1.28
CA LEU A 151 -10.50 11.48 1.36
C LEU A 151 -10.00 10.09 1.75
N SER A 152 -10.62 9.46 2.75
CA SER A 152 -10.28 8.09 3.14
C SER A 152 -10.53 7.07 2.02
N ALA A 153 -11.57 7.28 1.21
CA ALA A 153 -11.82 6.44 0.06
C ALA A 153 -10.77 6.64 -1.04
N ILE A 154 -10.34 7.89 -1.29
CA ILE A 154 -9.35 8.20 -2.34
C ILE A 154 -7.94 7.74 -1.95
N VAL A 155 -7.45 8.11 -0.76
CA VAL A 155 -6.02 7.94 -0.38
C VAL A 155 -5.78 6.98 0.79
N GLY A 156 -6.83 6.51 1.48
CA GLY A 156 -6.70 5.60 2.62
C GLY A 156 -6.86 4.11 2.26
N THR A 157 -7.16 3.80 1.01
CA THR A 157 -7.27 2.43 0.51
C THR A 157 -6.88 2.35 -0.95
N ALA A 158 -6.22 1.29 -1.35
CA ALA A 158 -5.91 1.02 -2.76
C ALA A 158 -7.08 0.41 -3.54
N ASN A 159 -8.21 0.05 -2.89
CA ASN A 159 -9.41 -0.45 -3.56
C ASN A 159 -10.00 0.61 -4.49
N ARG A 160 -10.64 0.17 -5.58
CA ARG A 160 -11.44 1.05 -6.44
C ARG A 160 -12.61 1.63 -5.67
N ILE A 161 -13.08 2.80 -6.10
CA ILE A 161 -14.21 3.49 -5.48
C ILE A 161 -15.22 3.94 -6.55
N LYS A 162 -16.47 4.09 -6.12
CA LYS A 162 -17.51 4.78 -6.88
C LYS A 162 -18.11 5.87 -6.02
N ILE A 163 -18.43 7.00 -6.66
CA ILE A 163 -19.16 8.09 -6.01
C ILE A 163 -20.60 8.04 -6.51
N MET A 164 -21.53 7.85 -5.58
CA MET A 164 -22.95 7.81 -5.86
C MET A 164 -23.69 8.77 -4.93
N ASN A 165 -24.38 9.76 -5.50
CA ASN A 165 -25.10 10.78 -4.73
C ASN A 165 -24.22 11.49 -3.68
N GLY A 166 -22.96 11.80 -4.02
CA GLY A 166 -21.99 12.45 -3.13
C GLY A 166 -21.41 11.55 -2.03
N ILE A 167 -21.73 10.25 -2.04
CA ILE A 167 -21.21 9.27 -1.09
C ILE A 167 -20.14 8.41 -1.79
N ALA A 168 -18.96 8.36 -1.20
CA ALA A 168 -17.90 7.45 -1.67
C ALA A 168 -18.17 6.02 -1.20
N LEU A 169 -18.21 5.09 -2.14
CA LEU A 169 -18.38 3.66 -1.92
C LEU A 169 -17.10 2.95 -2.34
N ILE A 170 -16.62 2.05 -1.50
CA ILE A 170 -15.44 1.22 -1.81
C ILE A 170 -15.92 -0.03 -2.52
N GLU A 171 -15.25 -0.39 -3.61
CA GLU A 171 -15.52 -1.62 -4.35
C GLU A 171 -14.78 -2.80 -3.70
N PHE A 172 -15.55 -3.78 -3.26
CA PHE A 172 -15.08 -5.04 -2.72
C PHE A 172 -15.45 -6.19 -3.66
N SER A 173 -14.82 -7.33 -3.52
CA SER A 173 -15.13 -8.53 -4.31
C SER A 173 -16.59 -9.01 -4.17
N ASN A 174 -17.27 -8.63 -3.09
CA ASN A 174 -18.67 -8.92 -2.81
C ASN A 174 -19.63 -7.76 -3.07
N GLY A 175 -19.17 -6.67 -3.68
CA GLY A 175 -19.98 -5.49 -4.06
C GLY A 175 -19.50 -4.17 -3.47
N LEU A 176 -20.32 -3.12 -3.65
CA LEU A 176 -20.03 -1.77 -3.18
C LEU A 176 -20.45 -1.60 -1.71
N ASN A 177 -19.55 -1.10 -0.88
CA ASN A 177 -19.82 -0.78 0.52
C ASN A 177 -19.39 0.64 0.85
N GLY A 178 -20.20 1.34 1.65
CA GLY A 178 -19.81 2.65 2.18
C GLY A 178 -18.56 2.56 3.05
N VAL A 179 -17.79 3.65 3.08
CA VAL A 179 -16.60 3.75 3.94
C VAL A 179 -16.92 3.35 5.40
N LYS A 180 -18.13 3.67 5.86
CA LYS A 180 -18.60 3.35 7.23
C LYS A 180 -18.91 1.87 7.48
N ASN A 181 -19.07 1.03 6.46
CA ASN A 181 -19.46 -0.38 6.59
C ASN A 181 -18.26 -1.35 6.51
N ARG A 182 -17.04 -0.86 6.62
CA ARG A 182 -15.81 -1.66 6.57
C ARG A 182 -15.64 -2.64 7.74
N SER A 183 -16.53 -2.62 8.73
CA SER A 183 -16.34 -3.22 10.03
C SER A 183 -16.34 -4.77 10.11
N GLU A 184 -16.59 -5.47 9.02
CA GLU A 184 -16.66 -6.94 9.05
C GLU A 184 -15.42 -7.67 8.51
N PHE A 185 -14.52 -6.98 7.83
CA PHE A 185 -13.39 -7.63 7.16
C PHE A 185 -12.06 -6.99 7.58
N THR A 186 -11.27 -7.73 8.32
CA THR A 186 -9.82 -7.54 8.56
C THR A 186 -9.34 -6.09 8.49
N CYS A 187 -9.87 -5.24 9.36
CA CYS A 187 -9.38 -3.89 9.49
C CYS A 187 -8.07 -3.93 10.29
N ASN A 188 -6.98 -3.90 9.59
CA ASN A 188 -5.74 -3.46 10.17
C ASN A 188 -5.74 -1.93 10.16
N CYS A 189 -5.46 -1.30 11.27
CA CYS A 189 -5.48 0.15 11.44
C CYS A 189 -4.23 0.63 12.17
N ASN A 190 -3.96 1.92 12.05
CA ASN A 190 -2.90 2.57 12.81
C ASN A 190 -3.53 3.39 13.95
N SER A 191 -3.22 3.03 15.20
CA SER A 191 -3.79 3.67 16.38
C SER A 191 -3.33 5.11 16.59
N SER A 192 -2.19 5.48 16.00
CA SER A 192 -1.62 6.83 16.06
C SER A 192 -2.22 7.78 15.03
N ASN A 193 -2.97 7.28 14.05
CA ASN A 193 -3.45 8.05 12.92
C ASN A 193 -4.92 8.43 13.07
N VAL A 194 -5.19 9.54 13.76
CA VAL A 194 -6.53 10.02 14.12
C VAL A 194 -7.37 10.44 12.89
N ILE A 195 -6.72 10.83 11.79
CA ILE A 195 -7.41 11.34 10.57
C ILE A 195 -7.76 10.21 9.61
N TRP A 196 -6.98 9.13 9.62
CA TRP A 196 -7.03 8.04 8.63
C TRP A 196 -7.36 6.69 9.26
N THR A 197 -8.23 6.69 10.26
CA THR A 197 -8.71 5.41 10.77
C THR A 197 -9.45 4.70 9.64
N THR A 198 -8.86 3.64 9.14
CA THR A 198 -9.54 2.67 8.27
C THR A 198 -10.74 2.04 8.98
N CYS A 199 -10.93 2.33 10.26
CA CYS A 199 -12.07 1.93 11.10
C CYS A 199 -13.21 2.92 10.95
N SER A 200 -14.23 2.58 10.24
CA SER A 200 -15.33 3.47 9.85
C SER A 200 -16.28 3.91 10.97
N THR A 201 -16.46 3.13 11.99
CA THR A 201 -17.40 3.40 13.10
C THR A 201 -16.85 3.02 14.45
N SER A 202 -15.63 2.55 14.51
CA SER A 202 -15.02 1.94 15.68
C SER A 202 -13.63 2.52 15.91
N ASN A 203 -13.16 2.41 17.13
CA ASN A 203 -11.80 2.83 17.47
C ASN A 203 -10.80 1.80 16.96
N CYS A 204 -9.66 2.25 16.48
CA CYS A 204 -8.50 1.40 16.28
C CYS A 204 -7.97 1.00 17.66
N ILE A 205 -8.04 -0.27 17.99
CA ILE A 205 -7.49 -0.80 19.23
C ILE A 205 -6.13 -1.41 18.92
N THR A 206 -5.09 -0.86 19.53
CA THR A 206 -3.76 -1.46 19.50
C THR A 206 -3.85 -2.91 20.00
N ARG A 207 -3.33 -3.84 19.23
CA ARG A 207 -3.22 -5.24 19.60
C ARG A 207 -1.76 -5.58 19.85
N SER A 208 -1.51 -6.65 20.57
CA SER A 208 -0.18 -7.24 20.74
C SER A 208 0.26 -8.00 19.49
N CYS A 209 0.03 -7.44 18.31
CA CYS A 209 0.52 -7.94 17.05
C CYS A 209 1.74 -7.13 16.61
N SER A 210 2.63 -7.76 15.88
CA SER A 210 3.76 -7.05 15.26
C SER A 210 3.24 -6.03 14.27
N THR A 211 3.81 -4.84 14.29
CA THR A 211 3.45 -3.78 13.33
C THR A 211 3.74 -4.26 11.92
N THR A 212 2.75 -4.13 11.04
CA THR A 212 2.90 -4.55 9.65
C THR A 212 3.74 -3.58 8.84
N ASN A 213 4.30 -4.08 7.75
CA ASN A 213 5.09 -3.29 6.82
C ASN A 213 4.18 -2.47 5.87
N GLY A 214 3.73 -1.30 6.31
CA GLY A 214 2.84 -0.42 5.56
C GLY A 214 1.37 -0.88 5.53
N GLY A 215 0.59 -0.29 4.65
CA GLY A 215 -0.81 -0.63 4.37
C GLY A 215 -1.84 0.22 5.09
N CYS A 216 -1.45 1.06 6.03
CA CYS A 216 -2.28 2.05 6.71
C CYS A 216 -1.88 3.48 6.33
N GLY A 217 -2.71 4.45 6.68
CA GLY A 217 -2.41 5.87 6.44
C GLY A 217 -2.57 6.33 5.00
N PHE A 218 -1.97 7.47 4.70
CA PHE A 218 -2.00 8.08 3.37
C PHE A 218 -1.23 7.19 2.38
N LEU A 219 -1.90 6.74 1.32
CA LEU A 219 -1.36 5.82 0.31
C LEU A 219 -0.83 4.48 0.88
N GLY A 220 -1.25 4.10 2.08
CA GLY A 220 -0.78 2.87 2.71
C GLY A 220 0.67 2.91 3.19
N SER A 221 1.22 4.11 3.43
CA SER A 221 2.63 4.30 3.81
C SER A 221 2.92 4.09 5.30
N ASP A 222 1.88 4.06 6.16
CA ASP A 222 2.03 3.80 7.59
C ASP A 222 1.90 2.31 7.91
N GLY A 223 2.66 1.82 8.88
CA GLY A 223 2.45 0.50 9.45
C GLY A 223 1.11 0.42 10.18
N CYS A 224 0.51 -0.76 10.23
CA CYS A 224 -0.70 -0.99 11.00
C CYS A 224 -0.33 -1.68 12.32
N ASP A 225 -0.84 -1.18 13.44
CA ASP A 225 -0.53 -1.64 14.80
C ASP A 225 -1.75 -2.11 15.58
N GLY A 226 -2.92 -2.13 14.95
CA GLY A 226 -4.17 -2.44 15.59
C GLY A 226 -5.23 -3.05 14.71
N LEU A 227 -6.32 -3.43 15.36
CA LEU A 227 -7.55 -3.93 14.75
C LEU A 227 -8.71 -3.01 15.10
N CYS A 228 -9.63 -2.80 14.15
CA CYS A 228 -10.84 -2.06 14.42
C CYS A 228 -11.72 -2.84 15.41
N SER A 229 -12.11 -2.21 16.52
CA SER A 229 -13.10 -2.76 17.44
C SER A 229 -14.51 -2.53 16.91
N LYS A 230 -15.37 -3.51 17.09
CA LYS A 230 -16.83 -3.32 16.93
C LYS A 230 -17.38 -2.46 18.03
#